data_113c0bf44793894d3cbff9141e0446e5
#
_entry.id   113c0bf44793894d3cbff9141e0446e5
#
_cell.length_a   1.000
_cell.length_b   1.000
_cell.length_c   1.000
_cell.angle_alpha   90.00
_cell.angle_beta   90.00
_cell.angle_gamma   90.00
#
_symmetry.space_group_name_H-M   'P 1'
#
loop_
_entity.id
_entity.type
_entity.pdbx_description
1 polymer ?
#
loop_
_entity_poly.entity_id
_entity_poly.type
_entity_poly.pdbx_seq_one_letter_code
_entity_poly.pdbx_strand_id
1 'polypeptide(L)'
;MKRVIFVLAQVFTATMLFAQESSGGDSVSGMKYIAAGLAVGLSCIAGGIAVGQIGAAAMGAMSENPELSGKALPFMGLAEGICLWGFLVALLILIM
;
A
#
# COMPACT_ATOMS: atom_id res chain seq x y z
N MET A 1 -7.11 11.63 -13.42
CA MET A 1 -6.70 12.06 -12.07
C MET A 1 -7.89 12.46 -11.19
N LYS A 2 -8.77 13.37 -11.61
CA LYS A 2 -9.92 13.81 -10.78
C LYS A 2 -10.84 12.66 -10.31
N ARG A 3 -11.10 11.66 -11.17
CA ARG A 3 -11.93 10.50 -10.82
C ARG A 3 -11.28 9.60 -9.77
N VAL A 4 -9.96 9.43 -9.84
CA VAL A 4 -9.20 8.61 -8.87
C VAL A 4 -9.20 9.30 -7.50
N ILE A 5 -8.98 10.62 -7.47
CA ILE A 5 -9.03 11.42 -6.23
C ILE A 5 -10.43 11.37 -5.62
N PHE A 6 -11.49 11.41 -6.45
CA PHE A 6 -12.86 11.32 -5.99
C PHE A 6 -13.17 9.95 -5.38
N VAL A 7 -12.73 8.85 -6.01
CA VAL A 7 -12.88 7.50 -5.49
C VAL A 7 -12.12 7.30 -4.18
N LEU A 8 -10.87 7.79 -4.12
CA LEU A 8 -10.06 7.74 -2.89
C LEU A 8 -10.71 8.54 -1.76
N ALA A 9 -11.26 9.72 -2.05
CA ALA A 9 -11.98 10.52 -1.06
C ALA A 9 -13.25 9.80 -0.56
N GLN A 10 -13.99 9.11 -1.44
CA GLN A 10 -15.18 8.33 -1.06
C GLN A 10 -14.80 7.14 -0.17
N VAL A 11 -13.75 6.41 -0.50
CA VAL A 11 -13.24 5.30 0.31
C VAL A 11 -12.77 5.80 1.66
N PHE A 12 -12.05 6.92 1.72
CA PHE A 12 -11.58 7.52 2.96
C PHE A 12 -12.75 8.00 3.84
N THR A 13 -13.77 8.63 3.24
CA THR A 13 -14.97 9.09 3.97
C THR A 13 -15.78 7.90 4.48
N ALA A 14 -15.93 6.85 3.70
CA ALA A 14 -16.64 5.63 4.12
C ALA A 14 -15.92 4.96 5.30
N THR A 15 -14.58 4.85 5.26
CA THR A 15 -13.79 4.31 6.37
C THR A 15 -13.89 5.16 7.64
N MET A 16 -13.93 6.48 7.51
CA MET A 16 -14.13 7.38 8.67
C MET A 16 -15.52 7.25 9.29
N LEU A 17 -16.57 7.05 8.48
CA LEU A 17 -17.93 6.82 8.98
C LEU A 17 -18.04 5.48 9.73
N PHE A 18 -17.44 4.41 9.22
CA PHE A 18 -17.39 3.13 9.93
C PHE A 18 -16.59 3.21 11.24
N ALA A 19 -15.60 4.09 11.32
CA ALA A 19 -14.82 4.31 12.53
C ALA A 19 -15.62 4.97 13.66
N GLN A 20 -16.66 5.74 13.34
CA GLN A 20 -17.48 6.45 14.35
C GLN A 20 -18.57 5.58 15.00
N GLU A 21 -19.04 4.52 14.33
CA GLU A 21 -20.09 3.66 14.88
C GLU A 21 -19.60 2.65 15.94
N SER A 22 -18.29 2.58 16.18
CA SER A 22 -17.65 1.57 17.01
C SER A 22 -17.32 2.03 18.42
N SER A 23 -18.21 2.71 19.14
CA SER A 23 -17.93 3.16 20.53
C SER A 23 -18.53 2.25 21.62
N GLY A 24 -18.21 0.96 21.59
CA GLY A 24 -18.52 -0.02 22.63
C GLY A 24 -17.36 -0.99 22.82
N GLY A 25 -17.17 -1.60 23.99
CA GLY A 25 -15.98 -2.37 24.39
C GLY A 25 -15.49 -3.47 23.43
N ASP A 26 -16.35 -4.09 22.63
CA ASP A 26 -15.98 -5.02 21.53
C ASP A 26 -15.49 -4.29 20.29
N SER A 27 -15.72 -3.00 20.18
CA SER A 27 -15.40 -2.19 19.02
C SER A 27 -13.93 -1.84 18.91
N VAL A 28 -13.19 -1.77 20.02
CA VAL A 28 -11.74 -1.50 20.00
C VAL A 28 -11.00 -2.62 19.29
N SER A 29 -11.39 -3.87 19.50
CA SER A 29 -10.81 -5.01 18.80
C SER A 29 -11.13 -4.96 17.29
N GLY A 30 -12.36 -4.64 16.92
CA GLY A 30 -12.75 -4.48 15.51
C GLY A 30 -11.97 -3.36 14.81
N MET A 31 -11.77 -2.23 15.48
CA MET A 31 -10.98 -1.12 14.96
C MET A 31 -9.52 -1.46 14.70
N LYS A 32 -8.91 -2.28 15.54
CA LYS A 32 -7.54 -2.78 15.31
C LYS A 32 -7.42 -3.52 13.97
N TYR A 33 -8.34 -4.43 13.68
CA TYR A 33 -8.32 -5.20 12.43
C TYR A 33 -8.54 -4.30 11.20
N ILE A 34 -9.43 -3.31 11.31
CA ILE A 34 -9.66 -2.34 10.24
C ILE A 34 -8.41 -1.47 10.03
N ALA A 35 -7.82 -0.96 11.09
CA ALA A 35 -6.60 -0.15 11.01
C ALA A 35 -5.43 -0.93 10.42
N ALA A 36 -5.23 -2.19 10.83
CA ALA A 36 -4.20 -3.06 10.28
C ALA A 36 -4.45 -3.36 8.79
N GLY A 37 -5.69 -3.67 8.42
CA GLY A 37 -6.08 -3.89 7.03
C GLY A 37 -5.86 -2.66 6.14
N LEU A 38 -6.18 -1.46 6.63
CA LEU A 38 -5.91 -0.21 5.92
C LEU A 38 -4.42 0.07 5.79
N ALA A 39 -3.64 -0.14 6.84
CA ALA A 39 -2.20 0.07 6.80
C ALA A 39 -1.52 -0.77 5.72
N VAL A 40 -1.81 -2.08 5.68
CA VAL A 40 -1.23 -2.96 4.66
C VAL A 40 -1.87 -2.73 3.28
N GLY A 41 -3.18 -2.54 3.20
CA GLY A 41 -3.89 -2.36 1.94
C GLY A 41 -3.45 -1.11 1.18
N LEU A 42 -3.39 0.05 1.85
CA LEU A 42 -2.96 1.30 1.22
C LEU A 42 -1.48 1.25 0.80
N SER A 43 -0.62 0.67 1.63
CA SER A 43 0.79 0.54 1.29
C SER A 43 1.03 -0.44 0.12
N CYS A 44 0.25 -1.53 0.03
CA CYS A 44 0.33 -2.45 -1.10
C CYS A 44 -0.19 -1.83 -2.41
N ILE A 45 -1.22 -1.00 -2.37
CA ILE A 45 -1.67 -0.24 -3.54
C ILE A 45 -0.56 0.72 -4.01
N ALA A 46 0.02 1.49 -3.09
CA ALA A 46 1.11 2.41 -3.41
C ALA A 46 2.36 1.67 -3.94
N GLY A 47 2.75 0.57 -3.28
CA GLY A 47 3.85 -0.27 -3.71
C GLY A 47 3.62 -0.90 -5.08
N GLY A 48 2.41 -1.40 -5.35
CA GLY A 48 2.03 -1.96 -6.64
C GLY A 48 2.13 -0.94 -7.78
N ILE A 49 1.70 0.30 -7.56
CA ILE A 49 1.84 1.39 -8.54
C ILE A 49 3.33 1.69 -8.78
N ALA A 50 4.11 1.81 -7.71
CA ALA A 50 5.54 2.10 -7.81
C ALA A 50 6.31 0.98 -8.54
N VAL A 51 6.06 -0.29 -8.20
CA VAL A 51 6.66 -1.45 -8.87
C VAL A 51 6.24 -1.51 -10.34
N GLY A 52 4.98 -1.23 -10.63
CA GLY A 52 4.48 -1.19 -12.02
C GLY A 52 5.20 -0.15 -12.87
N GLN A 53 5.40 1.06 -12.36
CA GLN A 53 6.10 2.13 -13.06
C GLN A 53 7.60 1.83 -13.26
N ILE A 54 8.27 1.41 -12.19
CA ILE A 54 9.70 1.06 -12.23
C ILE A 54 9.90 -0.17 -13.12
N GLY A 55 9.03 -1.18 -13.00
CA GLY A 55 9.08 -2.39 -13.82
C GLY A 55 8.93 -2.09 -15.30
N ALA A 56 7.97 -1.26 -15.68
CA ALA A 56 7.79 -0.86 -17.08
C ALA A 56 9.02 -0.12 -17.63
N ALA A 57 9.56 0.83 -16.84
CA ALA A 57 10.76 1.57 -17.23
C ALA A 57 11.99 0.64 -17.33
N ALA A 58 12.15 -0.28 -16.37
CA ALA A 58 13.25 -1.25 -16.36
C ALA A 58 13.18 -2.19 -17.56
N MET A 59 11.99 -2.72 -17.89
CA MET A 59 11.79 -3.59 -19.04
C MET A 59 12.09 -2.87 -20.37
N GLY A 60 11.69 -1.60 -20.49
CA GLY A 60 12.03 -0.77 -21.63
C GLY A 60 13.54 -0.59 -21.79
N ALA A 61 14.23 -0.22 -20.70
CA ALA A 61 15.68 -0.04 -20.71
C ALA A 61 16.45 -1.36 -21.02
N MET A 62 15.99 -2.48 -20.45
CA MET A 62 16.61 -3.80 -20.69
C MET A 62 16.39 -4.31 -22.11
N SER A 63 15.34 -3.89 -22.80
CA SER A 63 15.11 -4.24 -24.20
C SER A 63 16.16 -3.60 -25.11
N GLU A 64 16.68 -2.43 -24.73
CA GLU A 64 17.75 -1.74 -25.46
C GLU A 64 19.15 -2.21 -25.01
N ASN A 65 19.32 -2.45 -23.71
CA ASN A 65 20.59 -2.90 -23.14
C ASN A 65 20.36 -3.95 -22.02
N PRO A 66 20.54 -5.25 -22.33
CA PRO A 66 20.34 -6.34 -21.36
C PRO A 66 21.24 -6.26 -20.09
N GLU A 67 22.37 -5.57 -20.18
CA GLU A 67 23.29 -5.42 -19.02
C GLU A 67 22.70 -4.58 -17.89
N LEU A 68 21.63 -3.81 -18.17
CA LEU A 68 20.94 -3.00 -17.16
C LEU A 68 20.10 -3.83 -16.19
N SER A 69 19.87 -5.11 -16.46
CA SER A 69 19.04 -5.98 -15.60
C SER A 69 19.54 -6.03 -14.16
N GLY A 70 20.84 -6.15 -13.94
CA GLY A 70 21.44 -6.17 -12.61
C GLY A 70 21.31 -4.85 -11.85
N LYS A 71 21.18 -3.73 -12.55
CA LYS A 71 20.99 -2.40 -11.96
C LYS A 71 19.52 -2.08 -11.69
N ALA A 72 18.61 -2.65 -12.44
CA ALA A 72 17.18 -2.43 -12.31
C ALA A 72 16.58 -3.16 -11.08
N LEU A 73 17.09 -4.35 -10.76
CA LEU A 73 16.58 -5.17 -9.65
C LEU A 73 16.55 -4.46 -8.29
N PRO A 74 17.61 -3.74 -7.85
CA PRO A 74 17.58 -3.02 -6.57
C PRO A 74 16.48 -1.96 -6.50
N PHE A 75 16.19 -1.25 -7.60
CA PHE A 75 15.14 -0.24 -7.64
C PHE A 75 13.74 -0.86 -7.54
N MET A 76 13.52 -2.03 -8.14
CA MET A 76 12.28 -2.78 -8.01
C MET A 76 12.09 -3.24 -6.56
N GLY A 77 13.14 -3.75 -5.92
CA GLY A 77 13.11 -4.14 -4.50
C GLY A 77 12.82 -2.98 -3.55
N LEU A 78 13.37 -1.79 -3.81
CA LEU A 78 13.05 -0.58 -3.04
C LEU A 78 11.58 -0.18 -3.18
N ALA A 79 11.02 -0.27 -4.38
CA ALA A 79 9.61 0.04 -4.61
C ALA A 79 8.67 -0.96 -3.89
N GLU A 80 9.02 -2.24 -3.89
CA GLU A 80 8.28 -3.28 -3.16
C GLU A 80 8.37 -3.10 -1.64
N GLY A 81 9.45 -2.54 -1.13
CA GLY A 81 9.67 -2.25 0.28
C GLY A 81 8.57 -1.40 0.93
N ILE A 82 7.85 -0.58 0.17
CA ILE A 82 6.72 0.22 0.66
C ILE A 82 5.64 -0.68 1.25
N CYS A 83 5.29 -1.78 0.58
CA CYS A 83 4.31 -2.75 1.06
C CYS A 83 4.77 -3.46 2.33
N LEU A 84 6.06 -3.79 2.44
CA LEU A 84 6.65 -4.42 3.63
C LEU A 84 6.55 -3.54 4.87
N TRP A 85 6.78 -2.24 4.74
CA TRP A 85 6.61 -1.29 5.85
C TRP A 85 5.16 -1.21 6.32
N GLY A 86 4.21 -1.19 5.41
CA GLY A 86 2.78 -1.24 5.75
C GLY A 86 2.39 -2.55 6.44
N PHE A 87 2.94 -3.67 6.00
CA PHE A 87 2.77 -4.96 6.68
C PHE A 87 3.34 -4.94 8.10
N LEU A 88 4.52 -4.37 8.30
CA LEU A 88 5.13 -4.24 9.62
C LEU A 88 4.26 -3.41 10.57
N VAL A 89 3.73 -2.29 10.11
CA VAL A 89 2.82 -1.45 10.89
C VAL A 89 1.53 -2.21 11.25
N ALA A 90 0.95 -2.93 10.29
CA ALA A 90 -0.23 -3.75 10.52
C ALA A 90 0.03 -4.85 11.57
N LEU A 91 1.18 -5.50 11.50
CA LEU A 91 1.61 -6.51 12.45
C LEU A 91 1.75 -5.92 13.86
N LEU A 92 2.39 -4.76 13.99
CA LEU A 92 2.54 -4.06 15.27
C LEU A 92 1.17 -3.70 15.88
N ILE A 93 0.24 -3.21 15.08
CA ILE A 93 -1.13 -2.89 15.53
C ILE A 93 -1.83 -4.14 16.09
N LEU A 94 -1.66 -5.29 15.44
CA LEU A 94 -2.31 -6.53 15.86
C LEU A 94 -1.70 -7.12 17.14
N ILE A 95 -0.38 -6.98 17.32
CA ILE A 95 0.34 -7.51 18.48
C ILE A 95 0.14 -6.64 19.72
N MET A 96 0.07 -5.33 19.56
CA MET A 96 -0.17 -4.39 20.65
C MET A 96 -1.64 -4.34 21.09
#